data_83064bad65b9e8805c15951c76e462c9
#
_entry.id   83064bad65b9e8805c15951c76e462c9
#
_cell.length_a   1.000
_cell.length_b   1.000
_cell.length_c   1.000
_cell.angle_alpha   90.00
_cell.angle_beta   90.00
_cell.angle_gamma   90.00
#
_symmetry.space_group_name_H-M   'P 1'
#
loop_
_entity.id
_entity.type
_entity.pdbx_description
1 polymer ?
#
loop_
_entity_poly.entity_id
_entity_poly.type
_entity_poly.pdbx_seq_one_letter_code
_entity_poly.pdbx_strand_id
1 'polypeptide(L)'
;MPHTSLSRRQFVAGISAATVTAVAPDSVLARSPDNSGSAAPRIGLALGSGGANGLAHVLILEALEEEGLRPHRIAGSSIGAVIGALYSGGMSTANIRKLIDDLFVSESDGPIESLLSDDAVGWTDLLEVELGSGGLLASERLVDRIYKAVDGNHFEQLDIPLTIVAADLWSREQVAIDSGELLPAVQASMAIPGVFRPVSHNNKVLVDGGTVNPVPFDLLTDDCDLIIAVDVTGSRTRPDNSIPGYFETLFNSVTIMQQAIVGEKLRRVQPDIFIAPEIVDIKSLEFFRAQEVYRQAKPAKQELKQQLRKLLQAAA
;
A
#
# COMPACT_ATOMS: atom_id res chain seq x y z
N MET A 1 33.31 -28.12 43.45
CA MET A 1 33.58 -28.65 42.10
C MET A 1 33.92 -27.45 41.24
N PRO A 2 35.11 -27.38 40.65
CA PRO A 2 35.57 -26.17 39.98
C PRO A 2 35.06 -26.14 38.49
N HIS A 3 34.58 -24.99 38.09
CA HIS A 3 34.26 -24.64 36.72
C HIS A 3 35.53 -24.47 35.88
N THR A 4 35.80 -25.34 34.93
CA THR A 4 36.87 -25.18 33.94
C THR A 4 36.36 -24.39 32.75
N SER A 5 36.82 -23.15 32.61
CA SER A 5 36.64 -22.30 31.45
C SER A 5 37.57 -22.79 30.30
N LEU A 6 37.00 -23.19 29.18
CA LEU A 6 37.78 -23.51 27.97
C LEU A 6 38.25 -22.22 27.30
N SER A 7 39.56 -22.12 27.05
CA SER A 7 40.18 -20.94 26.46
C SER A 7 39.99 -20.90 24.92
N ARG A 8 39.89 -19.68 24.38
CA ARG A 8 39.68 -19.34 22.95
C ARG A 8 40.72 -19.89 21.96
N ARG A 9 41.72 -20.61 22.43
CA ARG A 9 42.83 -21.12 21.59
C ARG A 9 42.69 -22.56 21.09
N GLN A 10 41.63 -23.28 21.46
CA GLN A 10 41.42 -24.69 21.06
C GLN A 10 40.41 -24.89 19.94
N PHE A 11 39.92 -23.82 19.30
CA PHE A 11 38.89 -23.88 18.23
C PHE A 11 39.48 -23.78 16.79
N VAL A 12 40.80 -23.81 16.61
CA VAL A 12 41.43 -23.56 15.31
C VAL A 12 42.19 -24.79 14.76
N ALA A 13 41.94 -25.96 15.26
CA ALA A 13 42.59 -27.19 14.73
C ALA A 13 41.52 -28.20 14.32
N GLY A 14 40.94 -28.07 13.12
CA GLY A 14 40.01 -29.06 12.59
C GLY A 14 39.32 -28.67 11.28
N ILE A 15 39.96 -27.92 10.41
CA ILE A 15 39.45 -27.75 9.05
C ILE A 15 40.26 -28.63 8.10
N SER A 16 39.73 -29.84 7.85
CA SER A 16 40.14 -30.67 6.73
C SER A 16 39.82 -29.95 5.42
N ALA A 17 40.78 -29.96 4.52
CA ALA A 17 40.69 -29.41 3.18
C ALA A 17 39.53 -30.07 2.40
N ALA A 18 38.38 -29.39 2.35
CA ALA A 18 37.34 -29.66 1.38
C ALA A 18 37.69 -28.83 0.14
N THR A 19 37.95 -29.48 -0.96
CA THR A 19 38.13 -28.90 -2.29
C THR A 19 36.91 -28.09 -2.64
N VAL A 20 37.05 -26.78 -2.63
CA VAL A 20 36.05 -25.86 -3.16
C VAL A 20 36.11 -25.96 -4.66
N THR A 21 35.20 -26.72 -5.25
CA THR A 21 34.89 -26.63 -6.67
C THR A 21 34.22 -25.26 -6.86
N ALA A 22 34.92 -24.34 -7.50
CA ALA A 22 34.37 -23.07 -7.92
C ALA A 22 33.22 -23.34 -8.89
N VAL A 23 31.99 -23.24 -8.41
CA VAL A 23 30.82 -23.09 -9.27
C VAL A 23 30.93 -21.68 -9.82
N ALA A 24 31.22 -21.57 -11.10
CA ALA A 24 31.14 -20.32 -11.84
C ALA A 24 29.69 -19.76 -11.63
N PRO A 25 29.53 -18.46 -11.41
CA PRO A 25 28.18 -17.87 -11.41
C PRO A 25 27.60 -18.13 -12.79
N ASP A 26 26.47 -18.83 -12.81
CA ASP A 26 25.66 -18.96 -14.01
C ASP A 26 25.48 -17.59 -14.60
N SER A 27 25.95 -17.44 -15.82
CA SER A 27 25.76 -16.24 -16.63
C SER A 27 24.31 -15.87 -16.58
N VAL A 28 24.03 -14.66 -16.07
CA VAL A 28 22.80 -13.93 -16.32
C VAL A 28 22.58 -14.04 -17.83
N LEU A 29 21.67 -14.91 -18.23
CA LEU A 29 21.20 -15.01 -19.61
C LEU A 29 20.63 -13.63 -19.93
N ALA A 30 21.44 -12.85 -20.66
CA ALA A 30 20.92 -11.67 -21.34
C ALA A 30 19.72 -12.15 -22.15
N ARG A 31 18.53 -11.73 -21.77
CA ARG A 31 17.32 -11.91 -22.55
C ARG A 31 17.64 -11.31 -23.92
N SER A 32 17.76 -12.14 -24.91
CA SER A 32 17.81 -11.67 -26.30
C SER A 32 16.56 -10.82 -26.54
N PRO A 33 16.65 -9.63 -27.12
CA PRO A 33 15.47 -8.88 -27.52
C PRO A 33 14.79 -9.70 -28.62
N ASP A 34 13.67 -10.32 -28.26
CA ASP A 34 12.75 -10.89 -29.23
C ASP A 34 12.19 -9.72 -30.04
N ASN A 35 12.66 -9.59 -31.26
CA ASN A 35 12.32 -8.55 -32.22
C ASN A 35 10.98 -8.90 -32.90
N SER A 36 9.93 -9.09 -32.12
CA SER A 36 8.53 -9.17 -32.57
C SER A 36 7.86 -7.85 -32.22
N GLY A 37 7.39 -7.13 -33.22
CA GLY A 37 6.86 -5.78 -33.26
C GLY A 37 6.39 -5.19 -31.94
N SER A 38 6.94 -4.03 -31.58
CA SER A 38 6.81 -3.31 -30.33
C SER A 38 5.37 -3.29 -29.79
N ALA A 39 5.00 -4.33 -29.05
CA ALA A 39 3.83 -4.25 -28.18
C ALA A 39 4.15 -3.26 -27.05
N ALA A 40 3.19 -2.41 -26.71
CA ALA A 40 3.36 -1.48 -25.58
C ALA A 40 3.76 -2.25 -24.31
N PRO A 41 4.67 -1.71 -23.46
CA PRO A 41 5.14 -2.40 -22.28
C PRO A 41 3.99 -2.70 -21.31
N ARG A 42 3.98 -3.89 -20.71
CA ARG A 42 3.01 -4.27 -19.68
C ARG A 42 3.35 -3.52 -18.38
N ILE A 43 2.54 -2.53 -18.05
CA ILE A 43 2.75 -1.66 -16.89
C ILE A 43 2.17 -2.31 -15.64
N GLY A 44 2.99 -2.55 -14.62
CA GLY A 44 2.59 -2.89 -13.27
C GLY A 44 2.49 -1.64 -12.40
N LEU A 45 1.37 -1.48 -11.69
CA LEU A 45 1.15 -0.34 -10.80
C LEU A 45 0.97 -0.82 -9.36
N ALA A 46 1.89 -0.46 -8.48
CA ALA A 46 1.78 -0.71 -7.04
C ALA A 46 1.28 0.54 -6.32
N LEU A 47 0.12 0.41 -5.68
CA LEU A 47 -0.55 1.46 -4.90
C LEU A 47 -0.36 1.19 -3.41
N GLY A 48 0.41 2.06 -2.74
CA GLY A 48 0.80 1.89 -1.36
C GLY A 48 -0.30 2.21 -0.35
N SER A 49 -0.05 1.79 0.90
CA SER A 49 -0.82 2.18 2.08
C SER A 49 -0.44 3.59 2.53
N GLY A 50 -1.33 4.28 3.27
CA GLY A 50 -1.06 5.64 3.77
C GLY A 50 -2.31 6.38 4.25
N GLY A 51 -3.45 5.69 4.42
CA GLY A 51 -4.70 6.32 4.86
C GLY A 51 -5.13 7.44 3.91
N ALA A 52 -5.51 8.61 4.45
CA ALA A 52 -5.98 9.75 3.67
C ALA A 52 -4.98 10.25 2.63
N ASN A 53 -3.67 10.13 2.88
CA ASN A 53 -2.65 10.47 1.89
C ASN A 53 -2.79 9.65 0.60
N GLY A 54 -3.34 8.43 0.71
CA GLY A 54 -3.58 7.54 -0.42
C GLY A 54 -4.59 8.07 -1.44
N LEU A 55 -5.35 9.11 -1.13
CA LEU A 55 -6.17 9.81 -2.11
C LEU A 55 -5.33 10.37 -3.26
N ALA A 56 -4.03 10.58 -3.04
CA ALA A 56 -3.07 10.94 -4.09
C ALA A 56 -2.97 9.91 -5.22
N HIS A 57 -3.30 8.64 -4.98
CA HIS A 57 -3.32 7.61 -6.02
C HIS A 57 -4.24 7.97 -7.21
N VAL A 58 -5.30 8.75 -6.95
CA VAL A 58 -6.17 9.24 -8.02
C VAL A 58 -5.40 10.10 -9.02
N LEU A 59 -4.47 10.95 -8.55
CA LEU A 59 -3.64 11.79 -9.42
C LEU A 59 -2.63 10.96 -10.21
N ILE A 60 -2.16 9.87 -9.65
CA ILE A 60 -1.26 8.93 -10.35
C ILE A 60 -2.01 8.20 -11.48
N LEU A 61 -3.22 7.76 -11.21
CA LEU A 61 -4.09 7.15 -12.21
C LEU A 61 -4.47 8.17 -13.32
N GLU A 62 -4.80 9.42 -12.95
CA GLU A 62 -5.02 10.51 -13.89
C GLU A 62 -3.77 10.76 -14.77
N ALA A 63 -2.56 10.67 -14.21
CA ALA A 63 -1.34 10.82 -15.00
C ALA A 63 -1.21 9.75 -16.07
N LEU A 64 -1.54 8.50 -15.75
CA LEU A 64 -1.55 7.39 -16.71
C LEU A 64 -2.61 7.59 -17.78
N GLU A 65 -3.85 7.94 -17.41
CA GLU A 65 -4.93 8.23 -18.36
C GLU A 65 -4.57 9.37 -19.33
N GLU A 66 -3.97 10.47 -18.81
CA GLU A 66 -3.53 11.61 -19.63
C GLU A 66 -2.39 11.29 -20.58
N GLU A 67 -1.57 10.27 -20.27
CA GLU A 67 -0.53 9.76 -21.19
C GLU A 67 -1.07 8.63 -22.10
N GLY A 68 -2.37 8.32 -22.04
CA GLY A 68 -2.99 7.25 -22.83
C GLY A 68 -2.54 5.85 -22.40
N LEU A 69 -2.07 5.70 -21.16
CA LEU A 69 -1.56 4.45 -20.61
C LEU A 69 -2.57 3.82 -19.65
N ARG A 70 -2.59 2.49 -19.64
CA ARG A 70 -3.40 1.71 -18.70
C ARG A 70 -2.52 0.65 -18.03
N PRO A 71 -2.60 0.46 -16.72
CA PRO A 71 -1.90 -0.64 -16.06
C PRO A 71 -2.35 -1.99 -16.62
N HIS A 72 -1.39 -2.88 -16.82
CA HIS A 72 -1.64 -4.28 -17.16
C HIS A 72 -2.05 -5.08 -15.91
N ARG A 73 -1.47 -4.73 -14.75
CA ARG A 73 -1.79 -5.32 -13.44
C ARG A 73 -1.63 -4.27 -12.35
N ILE A 74 -2.47 -4.37 -11.31
CA ILE A 74 -2.39 -3.51 -10.13
C ILE A 74 -2.13 -4.38 -8.89
N ALA A 75 -1.27 -3.92 -7.98
CA ALA A 75 -1.14 -4.46 -6.64
C ALA A 75 -1.40 -3.34 -5.62
N GLY A 76 -2.26 -3.58 -4.65
CA GLY A 76 -2.69 -2.56 -3.69
C GLY A 76 -2.63 -3.00 -2.24
N SER A 77 -2.30 -2.07 -1.34
CA SER A 77 -2.31 -2.27 0.11
C SER A 77 -3.13 -1.17 0.78
N SER A 78 -4.05 -1.53 1.68
CA SER A 78 -4.90 -0.59 2.42
C SER A 78 -5.69 0.34 1.47
N ILE A 79 -5.54 1.66 1.59
CA ILE A 79 -6.17 2.63 0.67
C ILE A 79 -5.79 2.38 -0.79
N GLY A 80 -4.57 1.86 -1.05
CA GLY A 80 -4.16 1.46 -2.39
C GLY A 80 -4.97 0.28 -2.94
N ALA A 81 -5.42 -0.64 -2.08
CA ALA A 81 -6.34 -1.71 -2.46
C ALA A 81 -7.73 -1.17 -2.82
N VAL A 82 -8.22 -0.17 -2.06
CA VAL A 82 -9.51 0.49 -2.34
C VAL A 82 -9.51 1.18 -3.70
N ILE A 83 -8.53 2.07 -3.91
CA ILE A 83 -8.41 2.81 -5.17
C ILE A 83 -8.14 1.86 -6.35
N GLY A 84 -7.30 0.83 -6.11
CA GLY A 84 -7.03 -0.22 -7.06
C GLY A 84 -8.28 -1.00 -7.46
N ALA A 85 -9.13 -1.38 -6.49
CA ALA A 85 -10.39 -2.09 -6.75
C ALA A 85 -11.37 -1.26 -7.57
N LEU A 86 -11.57 0.01 -7.21
CA LEU A 86 -12.43 0.94 -7.95
C LEU A 86 -11.97 1.10 -9.40
N TYR A 87 -10.67 1.33 -9.60
CA TYR A 87 -10.11 1.54 -10.93
C TYR A 87 -10.07 0.24 -11.75
N SER A 88 -9.70 -0.88 -11.15
CA SER A 88 -9.72 -2.19 -11.79
C SER A 88 -11.12 -2.63 -12.20
N GLY A 89 -12.15 -2.22 -11.44
CA GLY A 89 -13.56 -2.43 -11.75
C GLY A 89 -14.12 -1.49 -12.84
N GLY A 90 -13.27 -0.71 -13.53
CA GLY A 90 -13.67 0.12 -14.67
C GLY A 90 -14.10 1.55 -14.32
N MET A 91 -14.01 1.95 -13.05
CA MET A 91 -14.36 3.32 -12.66
C MET A 91 -13.29 4.31 -13.13
N SER A 92 -13.72 5.37 -13.84
CA SER A 92 -12.80 6.45 -14.25
C SER A 92 -12.29 7.24 -13.04
N THR A 93 -11.10 7.84 -13.16
CA THR A 93 -10.52 8.68 -12.09
C THR A 93 -11.44 9.84 -11.69
N ALA A 94 -12.18 10.42 -12.64
CA ALA A 94 -13.17 11.46 -12.36
C ALA A 94 -14.32 10.95 -11.46
N ASN A 95 -14.79 9.73 -11.67
CA ASN A 95 -15.85 9.11 -10.86
C ASN A 95 -15.31 8.68 -9.48
N ILE A 96 -14.06 8.18 -9.41
CA ILE A 96 -13.40 7.88 -8.14
C ILE A 96 -13.28 9.15 -7.29
N ARG A 97 -12.84 10.26 -7.90
CA ARG A 97 -12.75 11.55 -7.22
C ARG A 97 -14.11 12.02 -6.69
N LYS A 98 -15.14 11.94 -7.55
CA LYS A 98 -16.50 12.29 -7.15
C LYS A 98 -17.01 11.42 -5.99
N LEU A 99 -16.75 10.10 -6.03
CA LEU A 99 -17.12 9.19 -4.94
C LEU A 99 -16.43 9.58 -3.62
N ILE A 100 -15.14 9.95 -3.67
CA ILE A 100 -14.38 10.44 -2.50
C ILE A 100 -14.97 11.73 -1.96
N ASP A 101 -15.27 12.70 -2.84
CA ASP A 101 -15.87 13.98 -2.44
C ASP A 101 -17.26 13.77 -1.84
N ASP A 102 -18.09 12.89 -2.42
CA ASP A 102 -19.43 12.55 -1.90
C ASP A 102 -19.36 11.84 -0.54
N LEU A 103 -18.32 11.00 -0.32
CA LEU A 103 -18.14 10.23 0.92
C LEU A 103 -17.61 11.06 2.08
N PHE A 104 -16.63 11.91 1.82
CA PHE A 104 -15.81 12.50 2.87
C PHE A 104 -15.87 14.02 2.93
N VAL A 105 -16.28 14.71 1.85
CA VAL A 105 -16.33 16.17 1.81
C VAL A 105 -17.76 16.67 2.00
N SER A 106 -18.74 16.00 1.41
CA SER A 106 -20.15 16.39 1.48
C SER A 106 -20.84 16.03 2.81
N GLU A 107 -20.25 15.10 3.57
CA GLU A 107 -20.74 14.67 4.89
C GLU A 107 -19.93 15.30 6.05
N SER A 108 -19.33 16.48 5.87
CA SER A 108 -18.48 17.16 6.87
C SER A 108 -19.15 17.48 8.22
N ASP A 109 -20.45 17.19 8.37
CA ASP A 109 -21.18 17.29 9.64
C ASP A 109 -21.44 15.91 10.30
N GLY A 110 -20.71 14.87 9.93
CA GLY A 110 -20.94 13.49 10.37
C GLY A 110 -20.15 13.04 11.60
N PRO A 111 -20.55 11.92 12.22
CA PRO A 111 -19.98 11.42 13.49
C PRO A 111 -18.48 11.05 13.42
N ILE A 112 -17.86 10.97 12.24
CA ILE A 112 -16.42 10.68 12.09
C ILE A 112 -15.58 11.89 12.52
N GLU A 113 -16.01 13.11 12.27
CA GLU A 113 -15.29 14.33 12.63
C GLU A 113 -15.24 14.53 14.15
N SER A 114 -16.31 14.14 14.87
CA SER A 114 -16.35 14.15 16.34
C SER A 114 -15.44 13.09 16.98
N LEU A 115 -15.15 12.01 16.28
CA LEU A 115 -14.24 10.94 16.72
C LEU A 115 -12.75 11.27 16.52
N LEU A 116 -12.45 12.25 15.64
CA LEU A 116 -11.10 12.60 15.24
C LEU A 116 -10.59 13.91 15.86
N SER A 117 -11.43 14.63 16.61
CA SER A 117 -11.00 15.82 17.34
C SER A 117 -10.18 15.43 18.57
N ASP A 118 -8.94 15.91 18.64
CA ASP A 118 -7.95 15.59 19.69
C ASP A 118 -8.44 15.90 21.14
N ASP A 119 -9.51 16.69 21.30
CA ASP A 119 -10.01 17.16 22.61
C ASP A 119 -11.19 16.36 23.17
N ALA A 120 -11.76 15.40 22.43
CA ALA A 120 -13.07 14.82 22.79
C ALA A 120 -13.04 13.36 23.23
N VAL A 121 -11.93 12.61 23.09
CA VAL A 121 -11.98 11.16 23.29
C VAL A 121 -11.24 10.76 24.58
N GLY A 122 -11.99 10.60 25.65
CA GLY A 122 -11.52 9.89 26.85
C GLY A 122 -11.33 8.39 26.56
N TRP A 123 -10.47 7.73 27.32
CA TRP A 123 -10.22 6.28 27.22
C TRP A 123 -11.51 5.43 27.28
N THR A 124 -12.53 5.90 27.95
CA THR A 124 -13.84 5.26 28.07
C THR A 124 -14.63 5.34 26.77
N ASP A 125 -14.53 6.44 26.03
CA ASP A 125 -15.25 6.64 24.76
C ASP A 125 -14.63 5.77 23.66
N LEU A 126 -13.36 5.47 23.76
CA LEU A 126 -12.62 4.57 22.85
C LEU A 126 -12.96 3.10 23.05
N LEU A 127 -13.12 2.67 24.29
CA LEU A 127 -13.63 1.34 24.62
C LEU A 127 -15.10 1.20 24.17
N GLU A 128 -15.86 2.29 24.19
CA GLU A 128 -17.23 2.33 23.66
C GLU A 128 -17.27 2.37 22.13
N VAL A 129 -16.29 2.95 21.45
CA VAL A 129 -16.13 2.89 19.98
C VAL A 129 -15.71 1.48 19.54
N GLU A 130 -14.89 0.78 20.30
CA GLU A 130 -14.58 -0.64 20.07
C GLU A 130 -15.77 -1.55 20.38
N LEU A 131 -16.63 -1.16 21.37
CA LEU A 131 -17.85 -1.85 21.77
C LEU A 131 -19.12 -1.24 21.15
N GLY A 132 -19.07 -0.02 20.69
CA GLY A 132 -20.17 0.73 20.08
C GLY A 132 -20.06 0.83 18.57
N SER A 133 -21.14 0.63 17.89
CA SER A 133 -21.37 0.50 16.45
C SER A 133 -20.77 1.61 15.53
N GLY A 134 -20.14 2.69 16.04
CA GLY A 134 -19.78 3.86 15.25
C GLY A 134 -18.64 3.64 14.24
N GLY A 135 -17.52 3.08 14.66
CA GLY A 135 -16.39 2.79 13.76
C GLY A 135 -16.70 1.62 12.80
N LEU A 136 -17.48 0.65 13.28
CA LEU A 136 -17.97 -0.47 12.47
C LEU A 136 -18.90 0.02 11.35
N LEU A 137 -19.83 0.93 11.68
CA LEU A 137 -20.79 1.50 10.73
C LEU A 137 -20.10 2.35 9.65
N ALA A 138 -19.00 3.04 9.97
CA ALA A 138 -18.27 3.83 8.99
C ALA A 138 -17.51 2.94 8.00
N SER A 139 -16.89 1.85 8.48
CA SER A 139 -16.22 0.87 7.60
C SER A 139 -17.22 0.12 6.73
N GLU A 140 -18.35 -0.29 7.28
CA GLU A 140 -19.41 -0.98 6.54
C GLU A 140 -20.02 -0.07 5.46
N ARG A 141 -20.24 1.23 5.75
CA ARG A 141 -20.74 2.17 4.75
C ARG A 141 -19.75 2.42 3.62
N LEU A 142 -18.46 2.59 3.94
CA LEU A 142 -17.41 2.75 2.93
C LEU A 142 -17.34 1.51 2.04
N VAL A 143 -17.34 0.33 2.65
CA VAL A 143 -17.33 -0.95 1.97
C VAL A 143 -18.59 -1.15 1.12
N ASP A 144 -19.78 -0.85 1.63
CA ASP A 144 -21.06 -0.93 0.88
C ASP A 144 -21.06 0.03 -0.33
N ARG A 145 -20.46 1.22 -0.19
CA ARG A 145 -20.34 2.15 -1.31
C ARG A 145 -19.28 1.71 -2.34
N ILE A 146 -18.15 1.15 -1.89
CA ILE A 146 -17.17 0.53 -2.80
C ILE A 146 -17.85 -0.63 -3.55
N TYR A 147 -18.60 -1.48 -2.85
CA TYR A 147 -19.35 -2.58 -3.43
C TYR A 147 -20.34 -2.13 -4.52
N LYS A 148 -21.10 -1.06 -4.24
CA LYS A 148 -22.04 -0.50 -5.21
C LYS A 148 -21.36 0.23 -6.38
N ALA A 149 -20.11 0.64 -6.18
CA ALA A 149 -19.33 1.41 -7.14
C ALA A 149 -18.46 0.51 -8.05
N VAL A 150 -18.09 -0.67 -7.58
CA VAL A 150 -17.34 -1.66 -8.37
C VAL A 150 -18.35 -2.54 -9.12
N ASP A 151 -18.31 -2.49 -10.44
CA ASP A 151 -19.12 -3.38 -11.29
C ASP A 151 -18.44 -4.77 -11.34
N GLY A 152 -18.59 -5.55 -10.27
CA GLY A 152 -18.00 -6.88 -10.15
C GLY A 152 -17.75 -7.27 -8.69
N ASN A 153 -18.28 -8.41 -8.28
CA ASN A 153 -18.15 -8.93 -6.93
C ASN A 153 -16.92 -9.83 -6.75
N HIS A 154 -16.25 -10.18 -7.84
CA HIS A 154 -15.15 -11.13 -7.89
C HIS A 154 -13.95 -10.55 -8.64
N PHE A 155 -12.74 -10.95 -8.25
CA PHE A 155 -11.50 -10.56 -8.92
C PHE A 155 -11.49 -10.89 -10.41
N GLU A 156 -12.10 -12.01 -10.78
CA GLU A 156 -12.18 -12.52 -12.16
C GLU A 156 -13.05 -11.65 -13.09
N GLN A 157 -13.84 -10.74 -12.51
CA GLN A 157 -14.73 -9.80 -13.25
C GLN A 157 -14.09 -8.43 -13.45
N LEU A 158 -12.91 -8.19 -12.86
CA LEU A 158 -12.23 -6.91 -12.97
C LEU A 158 -11.63 -6.72 -14.37
N ASP A 159 -11.72 -5.51 -14.89
CA ASP A 159 -11.11 -5.10 -16.16
C ASP A 159 -9.58 -5.16 -16.16
N ILE A 160 -8.97 -4.95 -14.99
CA ILE A 160 -7.52 -5.00 -14.77
C ILE A 160 -7.27 -6.01 -13.65
N PRO A 161 -6.39 -7.02 -13.86
CA PRO A 161 -6.00 -7.93 -12.80
C PRO A 161 -5.47 -7.18 -11.58
N LEU A 162 -6.03 -7.50 -10.41
CA LEU A 162 -5.72 -6.87 -9.14
C LEU A 162 -5.19 -7.89 -8.14
N THR A 163 -4.15 -7.53 -7.40
CA THR A 163 -3.69 -8.25 -6.21
C THR A 163 -3.83 -7.35 -4.99
N ILE A 164 -4.55 -7.79 -3.99
CA ILE A 164 -4.76 -7.07 -2.71
C ILE A 164 -3.89 -7.72 -1.63
N VAL A 165 -3.17 -6.89 -0.88
CA VAL A 165 -2.35 -7.34 0.22
C VAL A 165 -3.09 -7.18 1.55
N ALA A 166 -3.08 -8.25 2.34
CA ALA A 166 -3.42 -8.26 3.75
C ALA A 166 -2.31 -8.95 4.56
N ALA A 167 -2.38 -8.87 5.88
CA ALA A 167 -1.47 -9.59 6.78
C ALA A 167 -2.24 -10.58 7.64
N ASP A 168 -1.75 -11.83 7.73
CA ASP A 168 -2.30 -12.79 8.68
C ASP A 168 -1.77 -12.49 10.09
N LEU A 169 -2.69 -12.18 10.99
CA LEU A 169 -2.38 -11.78 12.36
C LEU A 169 -1.60 -12.85 13.14
N TRP A 170 -1.85 -14.12 12.86
CA TRP A 170 -1.27 -15.23 13.62
C TRP A 170 0.02 -15.78 13.01
N SER A 171 0.06 -16.00 11.69
CA SER A 171 1.31 -16.41 11.03
C SER A 171 2.29 -15.26 10.85
N ARG A 172 1.82 -14.01 10.93
CA ARG A 172 2.62 -12.78 10.70
C ARG A 172 3.21 -12.71 9.30
N GLU A 173 2.48 -13.27 8.34
CA GLU A 173 2.90 -13.34 6.95
C GLU A 173 1.99 -12.50 6.05
N GLN A 174 2.55 -12.08 4.93
CA GLN A 174 1.79 -11.47 3.87
C GLN A 174 0.79 -12.46 3.27
N VAL A 175 -0.41 -11.98 3.00
CA VAL A 175 -1.42 -12.68 2.22
C VAL A 175 -1.74 -11.84 0.99
N ALA A 176 -1.34 -12.33 -0.18
CA ALA A 176 -1.72 -11.75 -1.46
C ALA A 176 -3.02 -12.41 -1.93
N ILE A 177 -4.05 -11.63 -2.20
CA ILE A 177 -5.38 -12.09 -2.61
C ILE A 177 -5.66 -11.53 -4.00
N ASP A 178 -5.89 -12.41 -4.97
CA ASP A 178 -6.12 -12.05 -6.38
C ASP A 178 -7.25 -12.87 -7.03
N SER A 179 -8.03 -13.59 -6.24
CA SER A 179 -9.13 -14.45 -6.73
C SER A 179 -10.26 -14.53 -5.70
N GLY A 180 -11.46 -14.90 -6.18
CA GLY A 180 -12.66 -15.05 -5.37
C GLY A 180 -13.36 -13.70 -5.10
N GLU A 181 -14.02 -13.58 -3.95
CA GLU A 181 -14.79 -12.38 -3.60
C GLU A 181 -13.89 -11.18 -3.32
N LEU A 182 -14.12 -10.08 -4.02
CA LEU A 182 -13.31 -8.86 -3.94
C LEU A 182 -13.48 -8.13 -2.61
N LEU A 183 -14.72 -8.02 -2.14
CA LEU A 183 -15.06 -7.17 -1.00
C LEU A 183 -14.43 -7.62 0.32
N PRO A 184 -14.43 -8.92 0.69
CA PRO A 184 -13.73 -9.39 1.88
C PRO A 184 -12.22 -9.13 1.82
N ALA A 185 -11.61 -9.18 0.63
CA ALA A 185 -10.19 -8.86 0.44
C ALA A 185 -9.90 -7.37 0.67
N VAL A 186 -10.75 -6.47 0.13
CA VAL A 186 -10.66 -5.02 0.39
C VAL A 186 -10.83 -4.74 1.88
N GLN A 187 -11.84 -5.32 2.53
CA GLN A 187 -12.06 -5.17 3.97
C GLN A 187 -10.85 -5.62 4.79
N ALA A 188 -10.28 -6.78 4.46
CA ALA A 188 -9.11 -7.31 5.14
C ALA A 188 -7.90 -6.39 4.99
N SER A 189 -7.67 -5.86 3.78
CA SER A 189 -6.59 -4.94 3.50
C SER A 189 -6.73 -3.59 4.22
N MET A 190 -7.95 -3.19 4.55
CA MET A 190 -8.28 -1.95 5.27
C MET A 190 -8.41 -2.14 6.78
N ALA A 191 -8.27 -3.34 7.31
CA ALA A 191 -8.47 -3.64 8.73
C ALA A 191 -7.31 -3.10 9.59
N ILE A 192 -7.23 -1.76 9.71
CA ILE A 192 -6.20 -1.05 10.47
C ILE A 192 -6.28 -1.46 11.95
N PRO A 193 -5.21 -2.01 12.55
CA PRO A 193 -5.20 -2.39 13.95
C PRO A 193 -5.52 -1.21 14.89
N GLY A 194 -6.46 -1.43 15.81
CA GLY A 194 -6.94 -0.41 16.73
C GLY A 194 -8.02 0.54 16.17
N VAL A 195 -8.37 0.42 14.89
CA VAL A 195 -9.44 1.21 14.23
C VAL A 195 -10.55 0.31 13.72
N PHE A 196 -10.21 -0.75 13.00
CA PHE A 196 -11.16 -1.68 12.43
C PHE A 196 -10.95 -3.10 12.96
N ARG A 197 -12.03 -3.89 12.97
CA ARG A 197 -11.93 -5.29 13.37
C ARG A 197 -11.17 -6.11 12.34
N PRO A 198 -10.33 -7.07 12.78
CA PRO A 198 -9.74 -8.06 11.89
C PRO A 198 -10.82 -8.82 11.11
N VAL A 199 -10.50 -9.19 9.88
CA VAL A 199 -11.41 -9.91 8.96
C VAL A 199 -11.07 -11.38 8.93
N SER A 200 -12.07 -12.26 9.15
CA SER A 200 -11.90 -13.70 8.94
C SER A 200 -12.06 -14.02 7.45
N HIS A 201 -11.03 -14.55 6.81
CA HIS A 201 -11.04 -14.94 5.40
C HIS A 201 -10.19 -16.20 5.19
N ASN A 202 -10.76 -17.23 4.56
CA ASN A 202 -10.09 -18.50 4.25
C ASN A 202 -9.32 -19.10 5.45
N ASN A 203 -9.97 -19.23 6.61
CA ASN A 203 -9.40 -19.72 7.88
C ASN A 203 -8.22 -18.90 8.44
N LYS A 204 -8.01 -17.68 7.95
CA LYS A 204 -7.04 -16.72 8.46
C LYS A 204 -7.74 -15.54 9.14
N VAL A 205 -7.05 -14.89 10.06
CA VAL A 205 -7.49 -13.62 10.67
C VAL A 205 -6.61 -12.52 10.10
N LEU A 206 -7.20 -11.73 9.21
CA LEU A 206 -6.46 -10.75 8.42
C LEU A 206 -6.59 -9.35 8.99
N VAL A 207 -5.51 -8.61 8.90
CA VAL A 207 -5.40 -7.18 9.22
C VAL A 207 -4.76 -6.42 8.05
N ASP A 208 -4.69 -5.10 8.15
CA ASP A 208 -4.20 -4.18 7.11
C ASP A 208 -2.87 -4.62 6.51
N GLY A 209 -2.83 -4.66 5.17
CA GLY A 209 -1.66 -5.09 4.41
C GLY A 209 -0.44 -4.19 4.56
N GLY A 210 -0.64 -2.93 4.92
CA GLY A 210 0.44 -1.98 5.19
C GLY A 210 1.31 -2.36 6.39
N THR A 211 0.87 -3.32 7.22
CA THR A 211 1.67 -3.84 8.33
C THR A 211 2.78 -4.78 7.87
N VAL A 212 2.70 -5.34 6.66
CA VAL A 212 3.66 -6.33 6.14
C VAL A 212 4.23 -5.95 4.79
N ASN A 213 3.44 -5.38 3.89
CA ASN A 213 3.87 -4.93 2.57
C ASN A 213 3.17 -3.61 2.19
N PRO A 214 3.68 -2.48 2.69
CA PRO A 214 3.03 -1.18 2.48
C PRO A 214 3.01 -0.71 1.03
N VAL A 215 3.98 -1.09 0.19
CA VAL A 215 4.00 -0.78 -1.25
C VAL A 215 4.33 -2.06 -2.01
N PRO A 216 3.34 -2.79 -2.58
CA PRO A 216 3.50 -4.17 -3.01
C PRO A 216 4.04 -4.33 -4.44
N PHE A 217 5.08 -3.58 -4.83
CA PHE A 217 5.66 -3.63 -6.18
C PHE A 217 6.41 -4.93 -6.49
N ASP A 218 6.88 -5.65 -5.48
CA ASP A 218 7.49 -6.96 -5.60
C ASP A 218 6.56 -8.03 -6.16
N LEU A 219 5.25 -7.86 -6.01
CA LEU A 219 4.23 -8.76 -6.55
C LEU A 219 3.98 -8.58 -8.06
N LEU A 220 4.63 -7.62 -8.69
CA LEU A 220 4.45 -7.27 -10.10
C LEU A 220 5.63 -7.67 -10.98
N THR A 221 6.75 -8.09 -10.38
CA THR A 221 8.04 -8.30 -11.06
C THR A 221 8.02 -9.40 -12.12
N ASP A 222 7.19 -10.41 -11.96
CA ASP A 222 7.16 -11.56 -12.87
C ASP A 222 6.25 -11.34 -14.09
N ASP A 223 5.26 -10.44 -13.96
CA ASP A 223 4.19 -10.26 -14.94
C ASP A 223 4.28 -8.96 -15.74
N CYS A 224 5.12 -8.00 -15.31
CA CYS A 224 5.17 -6.66 -15.87
C CYS A 224 6.57 -6.31 -16.39
N ASP A 225 6.60 -5.50 -17.46
CA ASP A 225 7.85 -5.06 -18.11
C ASP A 225 8.32 -3.71 -17.55
N LEU A 226 7.40 -2.91 -17.01
CA LEU A 226 7.65 -1.62 -16.36
C LEU A 226 6.84 -1.54 -15.07
N ILE A 227 7.50 -1.29 -13.96
CA ILE A 227 6.88 -1.24 -12.63
C ILE A 227 6.90 0.19 -12.09
N ILE A 228 5.71 0.69 -11.76
CA ILE A 228 5.50 1.97 -11.09
C ILE A 228 5.09 1.68 -9.65
N ALA A 229 5.85 2.14 -8.68
CA ALA A 229 5.55 2.03 -7.26
C ALA A 229 5.24 3.39 -6.66
N VAL A 230 4.14 3.48 -5.93
CA VAL A 230 3.64 4.73 -5.33
C VAL A 230 3.59 4.59 -3.82
N ASP A 231 4.45 5.33 -3.12
CA ASP A 231 4.48 5.43 -1.66
C ASP A 231 3.76 6.69 -1.20
N VAL A 232 2.67 6.54 -0.49
CA VAL A 232 1.84 7.64 0.02
C VAL A 232 1.87 7.74 1.56
N THR A 233 2.89 7.22 2.20
CA THR A 233 3.02 7.32 3.67
C THR A 233 3.10 8.77 4.16
N GLY A 234 3.60 9.69 3.32
CA GLY A 234 3.71 11.11 3.63
C GLY A 234 4.72 11.42 4.73
N SER A 235 4.68 12.66 5.22
CA SER A 235 5.55 13.15 6.29
C SER A 235 4.80 14.04 7.28
N ARG A 236 5.41 14.27 8.44
CA ARG A 236 4.85 15.11 9.51
C ARG A 236 5.89 16.12 9.97
N THR A 237 5.46 17.36 10.09
CA THR A 237 6.24 18.40 10.77
C THR A 237 6.18 18.16 12.28
N ARG A 238 7.32 18.22 12.95
CA ARG A 238 7.35 18.11 14.40
C ARG A 238 6.65 19.32 15.02
N PRO A 239 5.55 19.13 15.77
CA PRO A 239 4.96 20.23 16.51
C PRO A 239 5.90 20.67 17.64
N ASP A 240 5.86 21.97 18.00
CA ASP A 240 6.71 22.55 19.05
C ASP A 240 6.49 21.81 20.38
N ASN A 241 7.53 21.08 20.84
CA ASN A 241 7.68 20.45 22.15
C ASN A 241 6.48 19.66 22.73
N SER A 242 5.44 19.38 21.94
CA SER A 242 4.32 18.55 22.38
C SER A 242 4.66 17.06 22.28
N ILE A 243 4.24 16.29 23.30
CA ILE A 243 4.24 14.83 23.22
C ILE A 243 2.96 14.42 22.52
N PRO A 244 3.03 13.63 21.42
CA PRO A 244 1.85 13.19 20.68
C PRO A 244 0.91 12.38 21.58
N GLY A 245 -0.39 12.47 21.31
CA GLY A 245 -1.39 11.61 21.95
C GLY A 245 -1.22 10.14 21.58
N TYR A 246 -2.01 9.28 22.21
CA TYR A 246 -1.89 7.81 22.04
C TYR A 246 -2.06 7.36 20.59
N PHE A 247 -3.13 7.80 19.93
CA PHE A 247 -3.41 7.43 18.54
C PHE A 247 -2.37 8.00 17.57
N GLU A 248 -2.00 9.24 17.76
CA GLU A 248 -0.95 9.85 16.95
C GLU A 248 0.36 9.10 17.09
N THR A 249 0.71 8.67 18.30
CA THR A 249 1.89 7.83 18.55
C THR A 249 1.76 6.48 17.85
N LEU A 250 0.58 5.82 17.92
CA LEU A 250 0.33 4.54 17.29
C LEU A 250 0.48 4.65 15.77
N PHE A 251 -0.22 5.60 15.13
CA PHE A 251 -0.16 5.79 13.68
C PHE A 251 1.23 6.18 13.19
N ASN A 252 1.92 7.08 13.89
CA ASN A 252 3.30 7.43 13.53
C ASN A 252 4.24 6.23 13.68
N SER A 253 4.05 5.37 14.68
CA SER A 253 4.83 4.14 14.85
C SER A 253 4.61 3.18 13.68
N VAL A 254 3.36 3.00 13.23
CA VAL A 254 3.05 2.21 12.05
C VAL A 254 3.72 2.82 10.80
N THR A 255 3.64 4.13 10.61
CA THR A 255 4.31 4.82 9.49
C THR A 255 5.82 4.61 9.51
N ILE A 256 6.47 4.70 10.68
CA ILE A 256 7.91 4.40 10.82
C ILE A 256 8.23 2.97 10.37
N MET A 257 7.43 1.99 10.80
CA MET A 257 7.61 0.59 10.39
C MET A 257 7.40 0.42 8.88
N GLN A 258 6.38 1.04 8.31
CA GLN A 258 6.11 1.02 6.87
C GLN A 258 7.27 1.60 6.06
N GLN A 259 7.79 2.76 6.46
CA GLN A 259 8.95 3.38 5.80
C GLN A 259 10.21 2.51 5.90
N ALA A 260 10.42 1.84 7.04
CA ALA A 260 11.52 0.90 7.21
C ALA A 260 11.40 -0.32 6.28
N ILE A 261 10.18 -0.88 6.14
CA ILE A 261 9.89 -1.99 5.24
C ILE A 261 10.13 -1.57 3.78
N VAL A 262 9.59 -0.43 3.35
CA VAL A 262 9.79 0.09 1.99
C VAL A 262 11.25 0.35 1.71
N GLY A 263 11.95 1.02 2.63
CA GLY A 263 13.37 1.31 2.50
C GLY A 263 14.23 0.05 2.37
N GLU A 264 13.94 -1.01 3.14
CA GLU A 264 14.65 -2.28 3.03
C GLU A 264 14.32 -3.01 1.73
N LYS A 265 13.06 -2.96 1.29
CA LYS A 265 12.64 -3.56 0.02
C LYS A 265 13.33 -2.89 -1.17
N LEU A 266 13.40 -1.55 -1.20
CA LEU A 266 14.07 -0.78 -2.25
C LEU A 266 15.58 -1.08 -2.35
N ARG A 267 16.22 -1.59 -1.31
CA ARG A 267 17.63 -2.04 -1.38
C ARG A 267 17.78 -3.36 -2.11
N ARG A 268 16.74 -4.18 -2.16
CA ARG A 268 16.77 -5.53 -2.75
C ARG A 268 16.22 -5.54 -4.17
N VAL A 269 15.12 -4.83 -4.39
CA VAL A 269 14.40 -4.77 -5.65
C VAL A 269 14.05 -3.31 -5.91
N GLN A 270 14.32 -2.84 -7.13
CA GLN A 270 13.99 -1.47 -7.55
C GLN A 270 12.83 -1.52 -8.55
N PRO A 271 11.75 -0.75 -8.36
CA PRO A 271 10.80 -0.48 -9.44
C PRO A 271 11.44 0.44 -10.48
N ASP A 272 10.93 0.45 -11.70
CA ASP A 272 11.42 1.34 -12.77
C ASP A 272 11.11 2.81 -12.47
N ILE A 273 9.95 3.06 -11.84
CA ILE A 273 9.54 4.37 -11.34
C ILE A 273 9.09 4.24 -9.89
N PHE A 274 9.69 5.02 -9.01
CA PHE A 274 9.24 5.16 -7.63
C PHE A 274 8.78 6.59 -7.39
N ILE A 275 7.50 6.76 -7.03
CA ILE A 275 6.87 8.06 -6.77
C ILE A 275 6.47 8.13 -5.30
N ALA A 276 6.94 9.15 -4.60
CA ALA A 276 6.54 9.45 -3.24
C ALA A 276 6.05 10.91 -3.18
N PRO A 277 4.73 11.16 -3.30
CA PRO A 277 4.19 12.51 -3.21
C PRO A 277 4.55 13.17 -1.87
N GLU A 278 5.03 14.41 -1.92
CA GLU A 278 5.34 15.20 -0.73
C GLU A 278 4.06 15.70 -0.06
N ILE A 279 3.38 14.78 0.66
CA ILE A 279 2.19 15.10 1.45
C ILE A 279 2.63 15.29 2.89
N VAL A 280 2.36 16.49 3.42
CA VAL A 280 2.80 16.91 4.75
C VAL A 280 1.60 17.27 5.61
N ASP A 281 1.64 16.83 6.88
CA ASP A 281 0.68 17.22 7.93
C ASP A 281 -0.79 16.87 7.62
N ILE A 282 -1.02 15.74 6.93
CA ILE A 282 -2.32 15.10 6.80
C ILE A 282 -2.33 13.84 7.67
N LYS A 283 -3.23 13.74 8.64
CA LYS A 283 -3.39 12.54 9.48
C LYS A 283 -4.03 11.41 8.67
N SER A 284 -3.72 10.16 9.04
CA SER A 284 -4.14 8.97 8.27
C SER A 284 -5.65 8.82 8.10
N LEU A 285 -6.46 9.41 8.97
CA LEU A 285 -7.93 9.35 8.91
C LEU A 285 -8.59 10.66 8.45
N GLU A 286 -7.82 11.69 8.08
CA GLU A 286 -8.36 13.00 7.63
C GLU A 286 -8.78 12.99 6.14
N PHE A 287 -9.62 12.04 5.74
CA PHE A 287 -10.13 11.92 4.37
C PHE A 287 -10.90 13.14 3.87
N PHE A 288 -11.49 13.92 4.78
CA PHE A 288 -12.16 15.18 4.47
C PHE A 288 -11.20 16.26 3.90
N ARG A 289 -9.88 16.09 4.07
CA ARG A 289 -8.86 16.95 3.48
C ARG A 289 -8.43 16.53 2.07
N ALA A 290 -9.27 15.80 1.34
CA ALA A 290 -8.99 15.29 0.00
C ALA A 290 -8.45 16.35 -0.95
N GLN A 291 -9.05 17.56 -0.98
CA GLN A 291 -8.62 18.64 -1.86
C GLN A 291 -7.20 19.12 -1.54
N GLU A 292 -6.80 19.07 -0.27
CA GLU A 292 -5.44 19.43 0.12
C GLU A 292 -4.43 18.33 -0.28
N VAL A 293 -4.78 17.06 -0.09
CA VAL A 293 -3.98 15.93 -0.59
C VAL A 293 -3.76 16.07 -2.09
N TYR A 294 -4.81 16.33 -2.87
CA TYR A 294 -4.69 16.53 -4.31
C TYR A 294 -3.78 17.71 -4.65
N ARG A 295 -3.89 18.82 -3.93
CA ARG A 295 -3.03 20.00 -4.14
C ARG A 295 -1.55 19.67 -3.91
N GLN A 296 -1.25 18.96 -2.82
CA GLN A 296 0.12 18.59 -2.45
C GLN A 296 0.70 17.51 -3.39
N ALA A 297 -0.13 16.61 -3.93
CA ALA A 297 0.31 15.54 -4.82
C ALA A 297 0.46 15.96 -6.29
N LYS A 298 0.04 17.17 -6.70
CA LYS A 298 0.18 17.66 -8.09
C LYS A 298 1.60 17.57 -8.65
N PRO A 299 2.68 17.94 -7.91
CA PRO A 299 4.04 17.80 -8.42
C PRO A 299 4.40 16.35 -8.76
N ALA A 300 4.00 15.37 -7.93
CA ALA A 300 4.25 13.95 -8.17
C ALA A 300 3.54 13.43 -9.43
N LYS A 301 2.33 13.93 -9.73
CA LYS A 301 1.63 13.66 -11.00
C LYS A 301 2.48 14.11 -12.21
N GLN A 302 3.05 15.30 -12.15
CA GLN A 302 3.88 15.83 -13.24
C GLN A 302 5.22 15.09 -13.36
N GLU A 303 5.80 14.73 -12.23
CA GLU A 303 7.01 13.91 -12.16
C GLU A 303 6.80 12.57 -12.85
N LEU A 304 5.72 11.84 -12.50
CA LEU A 304 5.39 10.58 -13.13
C LEU A 304 5.27 10.72 -14.65
N LYS A 305 4.53 11.72 -15.13
CA LYS A 305 4.39 11.97 -16.58
C LYS A 305 5.73 12.20 -17.27
N GLN A 306 6.64 12.95 -16.66
CA GLN A 306 7.98 13.20 -17.20
C GLN A 306 8.82 11.92 -17.26
N GLN A 307 8.79 11.12 -16.17
CA GLN A 307 9.53 9.84 -16.11
C GLN A 307 9.00 8.85 -17.14
N LEU A 308 7.67 8.71 -17.28
CA LEU A 308 7.03 7.85 -18.27
C LEU A 308 7.43 8.23 -19.70
N ARG A 309 7.31 9.51 -20.07
CA ARG A 309 7.70 9.98 -21.41
C ARG A 309 9.16 9.68 -21.71
N LYS A 310 10.06 9.89 -20.73
CA LYS A 310 11.48 9.59 -20.90
C LYS A 310 11.75 8.10 -21.13
N LEU A 311 11.10 7.22 -20.36
CA LEU A 311 11.27 5.77 -20.47
C LEU A 311 10.71 5.26 -21.81
N LEU A 312 9.51 5.71 -22.19
CA LEU A 312 8.89 5.28 -23.45
C LEU A 312 9.65 5.77 -24.67
N GLN A 313 10.24 6.97 -24.63
CA GLN A 313 11.11 7.48 -25.70
C GLN A 313 12.44 6.71 -25.80
N ALA A 314 12.96 6.21 -24.70
CA ALA A 314 14.19 5.41 -24.69
C ALA A 314 13.97 3.97 -25.19
N ALA A 315 12.73 3.48 -25.16
CA ALA A 315 12.34 2.14 -25.59
C ALA A 315 11.86 2.10 -27.07
N ALA A 316 11.59 3.27 -27.69
CA ALA A 316 11.17 3.42 -29.08
C ALA A 316 12.37 3.59 -30.02
#